data_d4ef2253dd685f1ec03d966da70cf816
#
_entry.id   d4ef2253dd685f1ec03d966da70cf816
#
_cell.length_a   1.000
_cell.length_b   1.000
_cell.length_c   1.000
_cell.angle_alpha   90.00
_cell.angle_beta   90.00
_cell.angle_gamma   90.00
#
_symmetry.space_group_name_H-M   'P 1'
#
loop_
_entity.id
_entity.type
_entity.pdbx_description
1 polymer ?
#
loop_
_entity_poly.entity_id
_entity_poly.type
_entity_poly.pdbx_seq_one_letter_code
_entity_poly.pdbx_strand_id
1 'polypeptide(L)'
;IVDTTQKSGPFQINKSQYKLGERIFFVVDELQIKDKGQAIFFRPLNSTHSTPYKEIQFDGKMKNSFNQMIKPELEEKLGTCKKEDLIGNWTIWFRGTNYSNIEFQITKEIIKGETKFDKQIC
;
A
#
# COMPACT_ATOMS: atom_id res chain seq x y z
N ILE A 1 0.50 3.01 -24.88
CA ILE A 1 0.28 3.33 -23.45
C ILE A 1 0.32 2.04 -22.64
N VAL A 2 1.14 2.04 -21.62
CA VAL A 2 1.26 0.88 -20.73
C VAL A 2 0.33 1.09 -19.53
N ASP A 3 -0.55 0.12 -19.31
CA ASP A 3 -1.41 0.13 -18.12
C ASP A 3 -0.58 -0.41 -16.95
N THR A 4 -0.34 0.44 -15.94
CA THR A 4 0.44 0.09 -14.75
C THR A 4 -0.44 -0.31 -13.57
N THR A 5 -1.76 -0.36 -13.76
CA THR A 5 -2.71 -0.78 -12.73
C THR A 5 -2.43 -2.21 -12.28
N GLN A 6 -2.38 -2.43 -10.97
CA GLN A 6 -2.23 -3.76 -10.38
C GLN A 6 -3.57 -4.20 -9.82
N LYS A 7 -3.99 -5.41 -10.16
CA LYS A 7 -5.32 -5.91 -9.76
C LYS A 7 -5.23 -7.32 -9.21
N SER A 8 -6.03 -7.61 -8.18
CA SER A 8 -6.18 -8.95 -7.61
C SER A 8 -7.64 -9.10 -7.15
N GLY A 9 -8.45 -9.85 -7.92
CA GLY A 9 -9.86 -10.00 -7.62
C GLY A 9 -10.57 -8.65 -7.55
N PRO A 10 -11.24 -8.34 -6.43
CA PRO A 10 -11.93 -7.05 -6.26
C PRO A 10 -10.99 -5.90 -5.89
N PHE A 11 -9.70 -6.16 -5.70
CA PHE A 11 -8.74 -5.18 -5.20
C PHE A 11 -7.86 -4.64 -6.32
N GLN A 12 -7.57 -3.34 -6.28
CA GLN A 12 -6.80 -2.69 -7.32
C GLN A 12 -6.05 -1.47 -6.78
N ILE A 13 -4.84 -1.25 -7.29
CA ILE A 13 -4.10 0.00 -7.08
C ILE A 13 -3.77 0.60 -8.44
N ASN A 14 -3.56 1.91 -8.48
CA ASN A 14 -3.46 2.63 -9.75
C ASN A 14 -2.12 2.53 -10.46
N LYS A 15 -1.06 2.11 -9.77
CA LYS A 15 0.29 2.03 -10.35
C LYS A 15 1.07 0.84 -9.80
N SER A 16 2.16 0.48 -10.48
CA SER A 16 3.12 -0.51 -9.99
C SER A 16 4.34 0.14 -9.34
N GLN A 17 4.55 1.44 -9.57
CA GLN A 17 5.65 2.21 -8.99
C GLN A 17 5.16 3.56 -8.53
N TYR A 18 5.64 3.98 -7.36
CA TYR A 18 5.29 5.26 -6.76
C TYR A 18 6.55 6.00 -6.35
N LYS A 19 6.48 7.33 -6.36
CA LYS A 19 7.52 8.19 -5.81
C LYS A 19 7.23 8.44 -4.34
N LEU A 20 8.26 8.83 -3.59
CA LEU A 20 8.07 9.25 -2.19
C LEU A 20 7.12 10.45 -2.13
N GLY A 21 6.12 10.37 -1.26
CA GLY A 21 5.09 11.39 -1.14
C GLY A 21 3.91 11.21 -2.08
N GLU A 22 3.99 10.28 -3.00
CA GLU A 22 2.89 9.99 -3.91
C GLU A 22 1.80 9.19 -3.22
N ARG A 23 0.55 9.42 -3.60
CA ARG A 23 -0.60 8.74 -3.01
C ARG A 23 -0.94 7.47 -3.77
N ILE A 24 -1.24 6.42 -3.02
CA ILE A 24 -1.68 5.14 -3.57
C ILE A 24 -3.20 5.12 -3.54
N PHE A 25 -3.83 4.98 -4.69
CA PHE A 25 -5.28 4.87 -4.77
C PHE A 25 -5.66 3.39 -4.73
N PHE A 26 -6.19 2.98 -3.59
CA PHE A 26 -6.63 1.61 -3.36
C PHE A 26 -8.14 1.54 -3.60
N VAL A 27 -8.54 0.77 -4.61
CA VAL A 27 -9.93 0.63 -5.01
C VAL A 27 -10.38 -0.78 -4.74
N VAL A 28 -11.51 -0.91 -4.05
CA VAL A 28 -12.16 -2.20 -3.79
C VAL A 28 -13.53 -2.16 -4.43
N ASP A 29 -13.80 -3.12 -5.30
CA ASP A 29 -15.06 -3.16 -6.06
C ASP A 29 -15.55 -4.59 -6.22
N GLU A 30 -16.85 -4.77 -6.18
CA GLU A 30 -17.49 -6.07 -6.37
C GLU A 30 -17.07 -7.13 -5.34
N LEU A 31 -16.93 -6.75 -4.07
CA LEU A 31 -16.73 -7.71 -3.00
C LEU A 31 -17.92 -8.65 -2.92
N GLN A 32 -17.65 -9.93 -2.79
CA GLN A 32 -18.70 -10.92 -2.56
C GLN A 32 -19.06 -10.94 -1.07
N ILE A 33 -20.26 -11.45 -0.77
CA ILE A 33 -20.74 -11.54 0.63
C ILE A 33 -19.75 -12.33 1.50
N LYS A 34 -19.08 -13.32 0.93
CA LYS A 34 -18.10 -14.14 1.66
C LYS A 34 -16.76 -13.46 1.87
N ASP A 35 -16.48 -12.37 1.16
CA ASP A 35 -15.19 -11.68 1.23
C ASP A 35 -15.12 -10.84 2.49
N LYS A 36 -14.35 -11.30 3.45
CA LYS A 36 -14.16 -10.63 4.73
C LYS A 36 -12.71 -10.83 5.19
N GLY A 37 -12.09 -9.76 5.63
CA GLY A 37 -10.72 -9.84 6.13
C GLY A 37 -10.07 -8.47 6.17
N GLN A 38 -8.74 -8.46 5.94
CA GLN A 38 -7.95 -7.25 6.00
C GLN A 38 -6.99 -7.19 4.81
N ALA A 39 -6.87 -6.01 4.22
CA ALA A 39 -5.81 -5.72 3.27
C ALA A 39 -4.65 -5.14 4.08
N ILE A 40 -3.54 -5.86 4.15
CA ILE A 40 -2.39 -5.47 4.95
C ILE A 40 -1.27 -5.04 4.02
N PHE A 41 -0.84 -3.77 4.15
CA PHE A 41 0.27 -3.23 3.38
C PHE A 41 1.56 -3.47 4.16
N PHE A 42 2.47 -4.25 3.58
CA PHE A 42 3.78 -4.51 4.16
C PHE A 42 4.83 -3.63 3.52
N ARG A 43 5.56 -2.87 4.35
CA ARG A 43 6.72 -2.12 3.88
C ARG A 43 7.98 -2.97 4.00
N PRO A 44 9.01 -2.72 3.18
CA PRO A 44 10.26 -3.47 3.32
C PRO A 44 11.05 -3.02 4.55
N LEU A 45 11.61 -4.00 5.28
CA LEU A 45 12.61 -3.75 6.32
C LEU A 45 14.01 -3.85 5.72
N ASN A 46 14.21 -4.84 4.86
CA ASN A 46 15.44 -5.07 4.12
C ASN A 46 15.11 -5.93 2.90
N SER A 47 16.11 -6.50 2.24
CA SER A 47 15.90 -7.28 1.02
C SER A 47 15.10 -8.57 1.22
N THR A 48 14.99 -9.07 2.45
CA THR A 48 14.35 -10.35 2.75
C THR A 48 13.19 -10.28 3.74
N HIS A 49 13.02 -9.15 4.44
CA HIS A 49 12.01 -9.01 5.47
C HIS A 49 11.13 -7.79 5.25
N SER A 50 9.89 -7.89 5.69
CA SER A 50 8.93 -6.79 5.63
C SER A 50 8.13 -6.73 6.92
N THR A 51 7.45 -5.60 7.14
CA THR A 51 6.65 -5.38 8.34
C THR A 51 5.34 -4.67 7.96
N PRO A 52 4.25 -4.92 8.68
CA PRO A 52 2.99 -4.23 8.39
C PRO A 52 3.11 -2.72 8.57
N TYR A 53 2.54 -1.98 7.64
CA TYR A 53 2.49 -0.52 7.68
C TYR A 53 1.06 -0.01 7.83
N LYS A 54 0.11 -0.60 7.12
CA LYS A 54 -1.29 -0.16 7.10
C LYS A 54 -2.20 -1.38 6.97
N GLU A 55 -3.31 -1.36 7.70
CA GLU A 55 -4.31 -2.42 7.63
C GLU A 55 -5.67 -1.80 7.34
N ILE A 56 -6.37 -2.34 6.34
CA ILE A 56 -7.68 -1.87 5.92
C ILE A 56 -8.66 -3.03 6.02
N GLN A 57 -9.72 -2.87 6.82
CA GLN A 57 -10.75 -3.88 6.99
C GLN A 57 -11.70 -3.89 5.79
N PHE A 58 -12.13 -5.06 5.37
CA PHE A 58 -13.19 -5.17 4.37
C PHE A 58 -14.17 -6.30 4.75
N ASP A 59 -15.44 -6.09 4.38
CA ASP A 59 -16.50 -7.06 4.64
C ASP A 59 -17.58 -6.85 3.58
N GLY A 60 -17.70 -7.83 2.66
CA GLY A 60 -18.63 -7.76 1.55
C GLY A 60 -20.09 -7.80 1.95
N LYS A 61 -20.41 -8.24 3.18
CA LYS A 61 -21.79 -8.18 3.71
C LYS A 61 -22.19 -6.76 4.06
N MET A 62 -21.25 -5.97 4.53
CA MET A 62 -21.51 -4.60 4.97
C MET A 62 -21.35 -3.60 3.85
N LYS A 63 -20.38 -3.84 2.95
CA LYS A 63 -20.05 -2.90 1.89
C LYS A 63 -19.33 -3.64 0.77
N ASN A 64 -19.86 -3.57 -0.44
CA ASN A 64 -19.26 -4.30 -1.56
C ASN A 64 -18.25 -3.50 -2.36
N SER A 65 -18.14 -2.21 -2.13
CA SER A 65 -17.15 -1.37 -2.82
C SER A 65 -16.78 -0.16 -1.98
N PHE A 66 -15.52 0.25 -2.07
CA PHE A 66 -15.03 1.48 -1.44
C PHE A 66 -13.68 1.84 -2.02
N ASN A 67 -13.26 3.08 -1.80
CA ASN A 67 -11.96 3.57 -2.21
C ASN A 67 -11.24 4.12 -0.98
N GLN A 68 -9.93 3.95 -0.95
CA GLN A 68 -9.12 4.56 0.09
C GLN A 68 -7.81 5.05 -0.51
N MET A 69 -7.39 6.23 -0.09
CA MET A 69 -6.13 6.81 -0.51
C MET A 69 -5.13 6.63 0.62
N ILE A 70 -3.96 6.11 0.27
CA ILE A 70 -2.89 5.86 1.23
C ILE A 70 -1.68 6.66 0.79
N LYS A 71 -1.14 7.46 1.71
CA LYS A 71 0.08 8.22 1.47
C LYS A 71 1.13 7.73 2.46
N PRO A 72 2.10 6.91 2.02
CA PRO A 72 3.17 6.46 2.92
C PRO A 72 3.97 7.67 3.42
N GLU A 73 4.11 7.76 4.74
CA GLU A 73 4.78 8.88 5.40
C GLU A 73 5.71 8.39 6.49
N LEU A 74 6.59 9.28 6.93
CA LEU A 74 7.44 9.00 8.08
C LEU A 74 6.59 9.06 9.34
N GLU A 75 6.59 7.97 10.10
CA GLU A 75 5.83 7.85 11.34
C GLU A 75 6.60 7.02 12.35
N GLU A 76 6.97 7.64 13.46
CA GLU A 76 7.76 6.97 14.49
C GLU A 76 7.09 5.70 15.01
N LYS A 77 5.77 5.75 15.21
CA LYS A 77 5.00 4.60 15.70
C LYS A 77 5.06 3.39 14.77
N LEU A 78 5.27 3.63 13.48
CA LEU A 78 5.34 2.58 12.47
C LEU A 78 6.78 2.23 12.11
N GLY A 79 7.75 2.87 12.75
CA GLY A 79 9.16 2.62 12.49
C GLY A 79 9.71 3.25 11.23
N THR A 80 8.95 4.13 10.59
CA THR A 80 9.39 4.83 9.39
C THR A 80 10.01 6.17 9.78
N CYS A 81 11.31 6.14 10.06
CA CYS A 81 12.02 7.30 10.62
C CYS A 81 12.74 8.13 9.57
N LYS A 82 13.05 7.52 8.44
CA LYS A 82 13.78 8.15 7.34
C LYS A 82 13.22 7.64 6.01
N LYS A 83 13.46 8.39 4.91
CA LYS A 83 12.90 8.04 3.60
C LYS A 83 13.25 6.61 3.15
N GLU A 84 14.44 6.11 3.51
CA GLU A 84 14.90 4.78 3.12
C GLU A 84 14.02 3.68 3.71
N ASP A 85 13.30 3.96 4.80
CA ASP A 85 12.37 2.99 5.40
C ASP A 85 11.13 2.77 4.55
N LEU A 86 10.86 3.67 3.60
CA LEU A 86 9.71 3.57 2.69
C LEU A 86 10.08 3.09 1.29
N ILE A 87 11.37 3.13 0.95
CA ILE A 87 11.84 2.79 -0.40
C ILE A 87 11.99 1.27 -0.55
N GLY A 88 11.49 0.72 -1.65
CA GLY A 88 11.67 -0.69 -1.97
C GLY A 88 10.39 -1.36 -2.41
N ASN A 89 10.37 -2.68 -2.29
CA ASN A 89 9.23 -3.49 -2.70
C ASN A 89 8.21 -3.60 -1.57
N TRP A 90 6.98 -3.25 -1.88
CA TRP A 90 5.84 -3.35 -0.97
C TRP A 90 4.92 -4.45 -1.43
N THR A 91 4.21 -5.07 -0.48
CA THR A 91 3.26 -6.14 -0.76
C THR A 91 1.94 -5.85 -0.04
N ILE A 92 0.83 -6.10 -0.72
CA ILE A 92 -0.50 -6.05 -0.10
C ILE A 92 -0.99 -7.48 0.00
N TRP A 93 -1.24 -7.93 1.22
CA TRP A 93 -1.77 -9.26 1.50
C TRP A 93 -3.24 -9.14 1.90
N PHE A 94 -4.09 -9.93 1.28
CA PHE A 94 -5.53 -9.93 1.55
C PHE A 94 -5.85 -11.09 2.49
N ARG A 95 -5.60 -10.84 3.79
CA ARG A 95 -5.78 -11.85 4.83
C ARG A 95 -7.26 -12.22 4.96
N GLY A 96 -7.53 -13.52 5.06
CA GLY A 96 -8.90 -14.05 5.12
C GLY A 96 -9.47 -14.42 3.76
N THR A 97 -8.69 -14.27 2.68
CA THR A 97 -9.11 -14.61 1.32
C THR A 97 -8.04 -15.44 0.63
N ASN A 98 -8.38 -15.94 -0.57
CA ASN A 98 -7.43 -16.64 -1.43
C ASN A 98 -6.93 -15.78 -2.59
N TYR A 99 -7.23 -14.48 -2.57
CA TYR A 99 -6.75 -13.58 -3.62
C TYR A 99 -5.24 -13.43 -3.54
N SER A 100 -4.59 -13.36 -4.70
CA SER A 100 -3.15 -13.22 -4.76
C SER A 100 -2.71 -11.84 -4.24
N ASN A 101 -1.48 -11.78 -3.73
CA ASN A 101 -0.91 -10.51 -3.25
C ASN A 101 -0.71 -9.53 -4.39
N ILE A 102 -0.83 -8.25 -4.09
CA ILE A 102 -0.44 -7.18 -5.02
C ILE A 102 0.92 -6.68 -4.58
N GLU A 103 1.84 -6.50 -5.55
CA GLU A 103 3.18 -5.99 -5.28
C GLU A 103 3.38 -4.67 -6.03
N PHE A 104 4.09 -3.76 -5.39
CA PHE A 104 4.45 -2.47 -6.00
C PHE A 104 5.75 -1.98 -5.39
N GLN A 105 6.32 -0.93 -6.00
CA GLN A 105 7.57 -0.34 -5.54
C GLN A 105 7.38 1.11 -5.18
N ILE A 106 8.09 1.56 -4.14
CA ILE A 106 8.29 2.98 -3.89
C ILE A 106 9.74 3.26 -4.23
N THR A 107 9.96 4.19 -5.16
CA THR A 107 11.29 4.55 -5.63
C THR A 107 11.90 5.64 -4.76
N LYS A 108 13.18 5.92 -4.97
CA LYS A 108 13.88 6.97 -4.23
C LYS A 108 13.54 8.39 -4.72
N GLU A 109 12.81 8.50 -5.82
CA GLU A 109 12.38 9.81 -6.33
C GLU A 109 11.32 10.39 -5.40
N ILE A 110 11.35 11.72 -5.24
CA ILE A 110 10.39 12.44 -4.37
C ILE A 110 9.52 13.32 -5.27
N ILE A 111 8.21 13.32 -5.02
CA ILE A 111 7.32 14.16 -5.82
C ILE A 111 7.63 15.64 -5.56
N LYS A 112 7.42 16.47 -6.58
CA LYS A 112 7.72 17.88 -6.53
C LYS A 112 6.96 18.58 -5.40
N GLY A 113 7.66 19.39 -4.61
CA GLY A 113 7.05 20.13 -3.51
C GLY A 113 7.02 19.43 -2.18
N GLU A 114 7.41 18.14 -2.12
CA GLU A 114 7.41 17.38 -0.88
C GLU A 114 8.76 17.52 -0.17
N THR A 115 8.75 18.05 1.05
CA THR A 115 9.98 18.29 1.83
C THR A 115 10.05 17.47 3.11
N LYS A 116 9.01 16.69 3.44
CA LYS A 116 8.95 15.93 4.70
C LYS A 116 10.04 14.86 4.80
N PHE A 117 10.56 14.39 3.66
CA PHE A 117 11.54 13.31 3.63
C PHE A 117 12.98 13.80 3.74
N ASP A 118 13.20 15.11 3.82
CA ASP A 118 14.53 15.68 3.90
C ASP A 118 15.21 15.41 5.24
N LYS A 119 14.43 15.12 6.29
CA LYS A 119 14.94 14.91 7.64
C LYS A 119 14.46 13.60 8.22
N GLN A 120 15.36 12.97 8.96
CA GLN A 120 15.02 11.81 9.77
C GLN A 120 14.24 12.27 11.00
N ILE A 121 13.17 11.55 11.38
CA ILE A 121 12.29 11.96 12.48
C ILE A 121 12.52 11.21 13.80
N CYS A 122 13.27 10.10 13.78
CA CYS A 122 13.59 9.40 15.01
C CYS A 122 15.05 8.98 15.11
#